data_bf2bedc4c5530a0346fb65a4979abe86
#
_entry.id   bf2bedc4c5530a0346fb65a4979abe86
#
_cell.length_a   1.000
_cell.length_b   1.000
_cell.length_c   1.000
_cell.angle_alpha   90.00
_cell.angle_beta   90.00
_cell.angle_gamma   90.00
#
_symmetry.space_group_name_H-M   'P 1'
#
loop_
_entity.id
_entity.type
_entity.pdbx_description
1 polymer ?
#
loop_
_entity_poly.entity_id
_entity_poly.type
_entity_poly.pdbx_seq_one_letter_code
_entity_poly.pdbx_strand_id
1 'polypeptide(L)'
;NARTESESGLQVMERDKFYKNKPANLKRIEADRVWSYEITCHYSSAIYVQYVLGAESGSNLSECFIGAIQKREGDPFHGVPFVLMMDMGSANTSGLFTNLARRLQVKTIAHAPGNARATGQVEKARDLIERSFESGLRLRPVRDLAELNAQALRWARWFNANKVHSRHGKTRYDAWLSITAEQLRVAPPVEVCQALLTETPETRKVSDFLTVSYKGREFDVRGVPNVMVGEKLHITLNPWVLDAAMVVDTDADGNEVLHSIPLVVRDDAGFRVDGNVIGEDWKRPADTQLEANRKEVDRFAYDATTDAEVDAKRKAKAVPFGGRIDPGKVIDQAPERTFMPRRGTELAPSVTTTRTAAPERVLNGFEAAAELRRKGLEMTREITANIRAWYPDGVPEGELDALHARLTVRSGLRVVAGGAS
;
A
#
# COMPACT_ATOMS: atom_id res chain seq x y z
N ASN A 1 8.95 -18.84 -27.45
CA ASN A 1 9.17 -18.26 -28.79
C ASN A 1 9.19 -16.74 -28.68
N ALA A 2 10.36 -16.12 -28.87
CA ALA A 2 10.47 -14.67 -28.97
C ALA A 2 10.01 -14.21 -30.37
N ARG A 3 9.37 -13.06 -30.43
CA ARG A 3 8.93 -12.43 -31.66
C ARG A 3 9.37 -10.99 -31.63
N THR A 4 9.91 -10.53 -32.74
CA THR A 4 10.32 -9.14 -32.90
C THR A 4 9.60 -8.54 -34.10
N GLU A 5 9.18 -7.29 -33.98
CA GLU A 5 8.71 -6.49 -35.10
C GLU A 5 9.91 -6.11 -35.97
N SER A 6 9.83 -6.34 -37.25
CA SER A 6 10.84 -5.96 -38.24
C SER A 6 10.16 -5.45 -39.50
N GLU A 7 10.91 -4.91 -40.46
CA GLU A 7 10.36 -4.48 -41.76
C GLU A 7 9.59 -5.60 -42.48
N SER A 8 9.86 -6.88 -42.17
CA SER A 8 9.16 -8.05 -42.67
C SER A 8 8.01 -8.52 -41.78
N GLY A 9 7.63 -7.78 -40.73
CA GLY A 9 6.57 -8.11 -39.78
C GLY A 9 7.06 -8.87 -38.55
N LEU A 10 6.11 -9.45 -37.81
CA LEU A 10 6.39 -10.23 -36.61
C LEU A 10 7.10 -11.54 -36.97
N GLN A 11 8.29 -11.76 -36.41
CA GLN A 11 9.08 -12.96 -36.62
C GLN A 11 8.96 -13.92 -35.44
N VAL A 12 8.81 -15.21 -35.74
CA VAL A 12 8.87 -16.29 -34.73
C VAL A 12 10.31 -16.76 -34.59
N MET A 13 10.92 -16.54 -33.45
CA MET A 13 12.27 -17.01 -33.15
C MET A 13 12.23 -18.34 -32.41
N GLU A 14 13.09 -19.28 -32.80
CA GLU A 14 13.28 -20.55 -32.10
C GLU A 14 13.85 -20.30 -30.70
N ARG A 15 13.38 -21.06 -29.71
CA ARG A 15 13.78 -20.92 -28.30
C ARG A 15 15.29 -21.01 -28.11
N ASP A 16 15.94 -21.95 -28.79
CA ASP A 16 17.39 -22.15 -28.69
C ASP A 16 18.20 -21.00 -29.26
N LYS A 17 17.72 -20.34 -30.31
CA LYS A 17 18.34 -19.13 -30.85
C LYS A 17 18.19 -17.93 -29.92
N PHE A 18 17.05 -17.84 -29.22
CA PHE A 18 16.80 -16.79 -28.22
C PHE A 18 17.79 -16.86 -27.04
N TYR A 19 18.02 -18.06 -26.50
CA TYR A 19 18.92 -18.24 -25.37
C TYR A 19 20.42 -18.16 -25.70
N LYS A 20 20.81 -18.31 -26.95
CA LYS A 20 22.21 -18.15 -27.40
C LYS A 20 22.66 -16.70 -27.57
N ASN A 21 21.76 -15.74 -27.46
CA ASN A 21 22.11 -14.31 -27.56
C ASN A 21 22.83 -13.83 -26.30
N LYS A 22 23.86 -12.98 -26.51
CA LYS A 22 24.67 -12.41 -25.42
C LYS A 22 23.79 -11.59 -24.46
N PRO A 23 24.09 -11.55 -23.14
CA PRO A 23 23.30 -10.83 -22.13
C PRO A 23 23.01 -9.36 -22.46
N ALA A 24 23.90 -8.65 -23.18
CA ALA A 24 23.69 -7.26 -23.60
C ALA A 24 22.55 -7.09 -24.63
N ASN A 25 22.27 -8.12 -25.43
CA ASN A 25 21.18 -8.10 -26.41
C ASN A 25 19.85 -8.55 -25.80
N LEU A 26 19.88 -9.27 -24.65
CA LEU A 26 18.67 -9.75 -23.99
C LEU A 26 17.73 -8.59 -23.62
N LYS A 27 18.23 -7.52 -23.02
CA LYS A 27 17.43 -6.35 -22.62
C LYS A 27 16.76 -5.65 -23.82
N ARG A 28 17.43 -5.60 -24.97
CA ARG A 28 16.88 -5.04 -26.20
C ARG A 28 15.82 -5.96 -26.80
N ILE A 29 16.05 -7.26 -26.79
CA ILE A 29 15.10 -8.27 -27.27
C ILE A 29 13.88 -8.38 -26.35
N GLU A 30 14.05 -8.17 -25.05
CA GLU A 30 12.95 -8.14 -24.09
C GLU A 30 11.95 -7.00 -24.36
N ALA A 31 12.43 -5.83 -24.79
CA ALA A 31 11.57 -4.70 -25.16
C ALA A 31 10.71 -4.99 -26.40
N ASP A 32 11.24 -5.76 -27.34
CA ASP A 32 10.58 -6.13 -28.60
C ASP A 32 9.84 -7.49 -28.50
N ARG A 33 9.81 -8.11 -27.32
CA ARG A 33 9.21 -9.41 -27.11
C ARG A 33 7.69 -9.31 -27.06
N VAL A 34 7.02 -10.25 -27.72
CA VAL A 34 5.57 -10.41 -27.63
C VAL A 34 5.24 -11.36 -26.47
N TRP A 35 4.41 -10.89 -25.55
CA TRP A 35 3.85 -11.66 -24.45
C TRP A 35 2.37 -11.95 -24.71
N SER A 36 1.87 -13.05 -24.19
CA SER A 36 0.45 -13.38 -24.22
C SER A 36 -0.10 -13.42 -22.81
N TYR A 37 -1.28 -12.85 -22.66
CA TYR A 37 -2.09 -12.98 -21.45
C TYR A 37 -3.30 -13.83 -21.78
N GLU A 38 -3.55 -14.85 -20.97
CA GLU A 38 -4.66 -15.77 -21.10
C GLU A 38 -5.62 -15.62 -19.94
N ILE A 39 -6.90 -15.46 -20.23
CA ILE A 39 -7.96 -15.42 -19.23
C ILE A 39 -8.93 -16.55 -19.54
N THR A 40 -9.25 -17.36 -18.54
CA THR A 40 -10.17 -18.48 -18.70
C THR A 40 -11.31 -18.41 -17.70
N CYS A 41 -12.52 -18.72 -18.13
CA CYS A 41 -13.65 -18.89 -17.23
C CYS A 41 -13.54 -20.23 -16.51
N HIS A 42 -13.63 -20.23 -15.19
CA HIS A 42 -13.56 -21.45 -14.40
C HIS A 42 -14.67 -22.45 -14.73
N TYR A 43 -15.88 -21.96 -14.92
CA TYR A 43 -17.06 -22.80 -15.20
C TYR A 43 -17.05 -23.35 -16.63
N SER A 44 -17.01 -22.47 -17.62
CA SER A 44 -17.16 -22.85 -19.05
C SER A 44 -15.87 -23.24 -19.73
N SER A 45 -14.70 -22.90 -19.12
CA SER A 45 -13.37 -22.96 -19.75
C SER A 45 -13.25 -22.12 -21.04
N ALA A 46 -14.12 -21.10 -21.23
CA ALA A 46 -13.97 -20.15 -22.31
C ALA A 46 -12.61 -19.44 -22.21
N ILE A 47 -11.96 -19.28 -23.34
CA ILE A 47 -10.59 -18.73 -23.43
C ILE A 47 -10.66 -17.35 -24.08
N TYR A 48 -10.02 -16.39 -23.45
CA TYR A 48 -9.62 -15.10 -24.02
C TYR A 48 -8.10 -15.03 -24.03
N VAL A 49 -7.52 -14.53 -25.11
CA VAL A 49 -6.08 -14.34 -25.25
C VAL A 49 -5.80 -13.00 -25.93
N GLN A 50 -4.84 -12.29 -25.40
CA GLN A 50 -4.34 -11.03 -25.97
C GLN A 50 -2.82 -11.04 -25.94
N TYR A 51 -2.22 -10.58 -27.03
CA TYR A 51 -0.77 -10.40 -27.18
C TYR A 51 -0.43 -8.93 -26.98
N VAL A 52 0.68 -8.69 -26.29
CA VAL A 52 1.22 -7.36 -26.01
C VAL A 52 2.71 -7.31 -26.31
N LEU A 53 3.24 -6.14 -26.63
CA LEU A 53 4.67 -5.90 -26.79
C LEU A 53 5.30 -5.51 -25.46
N GLY A 54 6.58 -5.80 -25.31
CA GLY A 54 7.38 -5.41 -24.17
C GLY A 54 7.44 -6.47 -23.06
N ALA A 55 7.50 -5.98 -21.81
CA ALA A 55 7.63 -6.83 -20.63
C ALA A 55 6.27 -7.20 -20.02
N GLU A 56 6.27 -8.25 -19.23
CA GLU A 56 5.18 -8.53 -18.32
C GLU A 56 5.03 -7.37 -17.31
N SER A 57 3.93 -6.63 -17.41
CA SER A 57 3.69 -5.42 -16.62
C SER A 57 2.24 -5.34 -16.15
N GLY A 58 2.03 -4.64 -15.03
CA GLY A 58 0.67 -4.37 -14.52
C GLY A 58 -0.18 -3.55 -15.49
N SER A 59 0.44 -2.71 -16.33
CA SER A 59 -0.24 -1.97 -17.39
C SER A 59 -0.78 -2.91 -18.47
N ASN A 60 0.07 -3.77 -19.04
CA ASN A 60 -0.30 -4.74 -20.06
C ASN A 60 -1.37 -5.73 -19.55
N LEU A 61 -1.22 -6.18 -18.30
CA LEU A 61 -2.23 -7.05 -17.66
C LEU A 61 -3.56 -6.33 -17.50
N SER A 62 -3.56 -5.07 -17.07
CA SER A 62 -4.78 -4.27 -16.91
C SER A 62 -5.48 -4.03 -18.24
N GLU A 63 -4.73 -3.71 -19.31
CA GLU A 63 -5.26 -3.58 -20.66
C GLU A 63 -5.89 -4.87 -21.16
N CYS A 64 -5.21 -6.01 -20.99
CA CYS A 64 -5.74 -7.32 -21.33
C CYS A 64 -7.02 -7.64 -20.53
N PHE A 65 -7.02 -7.37 -19.24
CA PHE A 65 -8.19 -7.61 -18.39
C PHE A 65 -9.38 -6.73 -18.81
N ILE A 66 -9.14 -5.43 -19.07
CA ILE A 66 -10.18 -4.53 -19.61
C ILE A 66 -10.72 -5.08 -20.91
N GLY A 67 -9.86 -5.48 -21.86
CA GLY A 67 -10.28 -6.07 -23.13
C GLY A 67 -11.11 -7.34 -22.95
N ALA A 68 -10.78 -8.20 -21.99
CA ALA A 68 -11.49 -9.45 -21.72
C ALA A 68 -12.90 -9.23 -21.15
N ILE A 69 -13.09 -8.25 -20.26
CA ILE A 69 -14.38 -7.99 -19.62
C ILE A 69 -15.36 -7.19 -20.50
N GLN A 70 -14.87 -6.50 -21.55
CA GLN A 70 -15.72 -5.74 -22.46
C GLN A 70 -16.58 -6.64 -23.34
N LYS A 71 -17.78 -6.13 -23.65
CA LYS A 71 -18.65 -6.76 -24.65
C LYS A 71 -18.04 -6.61 -26.04
N ARG A 72 -17.91 -7.71 -26.76
CA ARG A 72 -17.36 -7.75 -28.13
C ARG A 72 -18.38 -8.37 -29.08
N GLU A 73 -18.46 -7.83 -30.28
CA GLU A 73 -19.36 -8.37 -31.32
C GLU A 73 -18.99 -9.83 -31.64
N GLY A 74 -19.98 -10.71 -31.66
CA GLY A 74 -19.79 -12.14 -31.95
C GLY A 74 -19.01 -12.92 -30.88
N ASP A 75 -18.80 -12.37 -29.67
CA ASP A 75 -18.17 -13.06 -28.57
C ASP A 75 -19.04 -12.96 -27.30
N PRO A 76 -19.74 -14.04 -26.90
CA PRO A 76 -20.56 -14.01 -25.69
C PRO A 76 -19.76 -13.92 -24.39
N PHE A 77 -18.47 -14.28 -24.40
CA PHE A 77 -17.61 -14.26 -23.21
C PHE A 77 -17.20 -12.83 -22.85
N HIS A 78 -17.86 -12.24 -21.88
CA HIS A 78 -17.58 -10.88 -21.36
C HIS A 78 -18.08 -10.75 -19.91
N GLY A 79 -17.86 -9.58 -19.31
CA GLY A 79 -18.36 -9.22 -17.98
C GLY A 79 -17.29 -9.26 -16.90
N VAL A 80 -17.55 -8.54 -15.81
CA VAL A 80 -16.63 -8.40 -14.67
C VAL A 80 -16.78 -9.61 -13.75
N PRO A 81 -15.73 -10.41 -13.51
CA PRO A 81 -15.82 -11.57 -12.62
C PRO A 81 -15.99 -11.13 -11.15
N PHE A 82 -16.62 -11.98 -10.33
CA PHE A 82 -16.64 -11.79 -8.87
C PHE A 82 -15.28 -12.15 -8.25
N VAL A 83 -14.63 -13.17 -8.81
CA VAL A 83 -13.36 -13.69 -8.33
C VAL A 83 -12.40 -13.87 -9.51
N LEU A 84 -11.20 -13.40 -9.37
CA LEU A 84 -10.10 -13.62 -10.30
C LEU A 84 -8.96 -14.33 -9.59
N MET A 85 -8.60 -15.50 -10.08
CA MET A 85 -7.49 -16.30 -9.58
C MET A 85 -6.26 -16.06 -10.46
N MET A 86 -5.11 -15.81 -9.84
CA MET A 86 -3.88 -15.43 -10.52
C MET A 86 -2.68 -16.12 -9.85
N ASP A 87 -1.57 -16.19 -10.57
CA ASP A 87 -0.29 -16.53 -9.97
C ASP A 87 0.32 -15.32 -9.21
N MET A 88 1.47 -15.53 -8.56
CA MET A 88 2.20 -14.50 -7.83
C MET A 88 3.13 -13.68 -8.72
N GLY A 89 2.87 -13.59 -10.02
CA GLY A 89 3.67 -12.80 -10.96
C GLY A 89 3.73 -11.32 -10.61
N SER A 90 4.78 -10.63 -11.02
CA SER A 90 4.99 -9.20 -10.73
C SER A 90 3.88 -8.30 -11.29
N ALA A 91 3.35 -8.63 -12.45
CA ALA A 91 2.21 -7.93 -13.06
C ALA A 91 0.94 -8.08 -12.22
N ASN A 92 0.68 -9.27 -11.69
CA ASN A 92 -0.50 -9.61 -10.90
C ASN A 92 -0.51 -8.96 -9.52
N THR A 93 0.65 -8.65 -8.95
CA THR A 93 0.82 -7.96 -7.67
C THR A 93 1.01 -6.45 -7.83
N SER A 94 1.00 -5.93 -9.06
CA SER A 94 1.16 -4.49 -9.30
C SER A 94 0.01 -3.69 -8.68
N GLY A 95 0.33 -2.56 -8.07
CA GLY A 95 -0.66 -1.65 -7.49
C GLY A 95 -1.70 -1.17 -8.51
N LEU A 96 -1.28 -1.02 -9.77
CA LEU A 96 -2.14 -0.61 -10.88
C LEU A 96 -3.29 -1.60 -11.10
N PHE A 97 -2.97 -2.88 -11.26
CA PHE A 97 -3.95 -3.94 -11.50
C PHE A 97 -4.82 -4.20 -10.27
N THR A 98 -4.20 -4.25 -9.08
CA THR A 98 -4.94 -4.50 -7.83
C THR A 98 -5.94 -3.37 -7.51
N ASN A 99 -5.60 -2.10 -7.80
CA ASN A 99 -6.51 -0.98 -7.67
C ASN A 99 -7.70 -1.07 -8.64
N LEU A 100 -7.43 -1.40 -9.91
CA LEU A 100 -8.49 -1.63 -10.90
C LEU A 100 -9.44 -2.75 -10.43
N ALA A 101 -8.90 -3.90 -10.05
CA ALA A 101 -9.67 -5.04 -9.59
C ALA A 101 -10.54 -4.67 -8.37
N ARG A 102 -9.97 -3.99 -7.37
CA ARG A 102 -10.67 -3.51 -6.18
C ARG A 102 -11.84 -2.58 -6.54
N ARG A 103 -11.61 -1.58 -7.41
CA ARG A 103 -12.62 -0.62 -7.83
C ARG A 103 -13.74 -1.25 -8.68
N LEU A 104 -13.41 -2.30 -9.42
CA LEU A 104 -14.40 -3.12 -10.13
C LEU A 104 -15.04 -4.18 -9.21
N GLN A 105 -14.75 -4.16 -7.90
CA GLN A 105 -15.24 -5.12 -6.90
C GLN A 105 -14.94 -6.57 -7.29
N VAL A 106 -13.75 -6.82 -7.82
CA VAL A 106 -13.22 -8.14 -8.13
C VAL A 106 -12.38 -8.63 -6.98
N LYS A 107 -12.74 -9.75 -6.39
CA LYS A 107 -11.90 -10.40 -5.37
C LYS A 107 -10.74 -11.12 -6.07
N THR A 108 -9.53 -10.65 -5.86
CA THR A 108 -8.31 -11.29 -6.38
C THR A 108 -7.82 -12.36 -5.41
N ILE A 109 -7.47 -13.52 -5.93
CA ILE A 109 -6.86 -14.63 -5.17
C ILE A 109 -5.53 -14.96 -5.84
N ALA A 110 -4.44 -14.66 -5.16
CA ALA A 110 -3.11 -15.06 -5.59
C ALA A 110 -2.76 -16.43 -5.01
N HIS A 111 -2.26 -17.34 -5.83
CA HIS A 111 -1.84 -18.66 -5.39
C HIS A 111 -0.45 -18.62 -4.78
N ALA A 112 -0.26 -19.36 -3.68
CA ALA A 112 1.06 -19.56 -3.13
C ALA A 112 1.97 -20.30 -4.15
N PRO A 113 3.26 -19.97 -4.20
CA PRO A 113 4.22 -20.68 -5.04
C PRO A 113 4.19 -22.20 -4.78
N GLY A 114 4.18 -23.01 -5.84
CA GLY A 114 4.21 -24.48 -5.74
C GLY A 114 2.83 -25.17 -5.76
N ASN A 115 1.72 -24.45 -5.87
CA ASN A 115 0.39 -25.06 -6.03
C ASN A 115 0.01 -25.21 -7.51
N ALA A 116 0.69 -26.11 -8.24
CA ALA A 116 0.47 -26.36 -9.66
C ALA A 116 -0.98 -26.80 -10.02
N ARG A 117 -1.78 -27.28 -9.05
CA ARG A 117 -3.17 -27.68 -9.31
C ARG A 117 -4.11 -26.49 -9.53
N ALA A 118 -3.74 -25.32 -8.99
CA ALA A 118 -4.57 -24.13 -9.06
C ALA A 118 -4.49 -23.44 -10.44
N THR A 119 -3.35 -23.55 -11.14
CA THR A 119 -3.07 -22.93 -12.44
C THR A 119 -3.33 -23.86 -13.63
N GLY A 120 -3.59 -25.15 -13.39
CA GLY A 120 -3.72 -26.18 -14.43
C GLY A 120 -4.72 -25.87 -15.56
N GLN A 121 -5.76 -25.07 -15.29
CA GLN A 121 -6.72 -24.67 -16.32
C GLN A 121 -6.12 -23.63 -17.28
N VAL A 122 -5.39 -22.64 -16.76
CA VAL A 122 -4.72 -21.61 -17.57
C VAL A 122 -3.54 -22.22 -18.33
N GLU A 123 -2.76 -23.09 -17.68
CA GLU A 123 -1.67 -23.83 -18.32
C GLU A 123 -2.18 -24.69 -19.49
N LYS A 124 -3.34 -25.34 -19.28
CA LYS A 124 -3.96 -26.10 -20.38
C LYS A 124 -4.48 -25.20 -21.49
N ALA A 125 -5.03 -24.04 -21.18
CA ALA A 125 -5.42 -23.07 -22.20
C ALA A 125 -4.20 -22.57 -22.99
N ARG A 126 -3.08 -22.31 -22.31
CA ARG A 126 -1.81 -21.94 -22.97
C ARG A 126 -1.32 -23.03 -23.91
N ASP A 127 -1.28 -24.30 -23.49
CA ASP A 127 -0.93 -25.44 -24.34
C ASP A 127 -1.83 -25.53 -25.60
N LEU A 128 -3.15 -25.30 -25.45
CA LEU A 128 -4.09 -25.28 -26.56
C LEU A 128 -3.81 -24.13 -27.54
N ILE A 129 -3.51 -22.95 -27.06
CA ILE A 129 -3.16 -21.78 -27.88
C ILE A 129 -1.86 -22.05 -28.64
N GLU A 130 -0.83 -22.55 -27.98
CA GLU A 130 0.46 -22.89 -28.63
C GLU A 130 0.29 -23.90 -29.74
N ARG A 131 -0.44 -24.98 -29.48
CA ARG A 131 -0.58 -26.09 -30.45
C ARG A 131 -1.52 -25.78 -31.59
N SER A 132 -2.63 -25.08 -31.33
CA SER A 132 -3.69 -24.92 -32.35
C SER A 132 -3.75 -23.55 -33.00
N PHE A 133 -3.13 -22.52 -32.39
CA PHE A 133 -3.05 -21.17 -32.96
C PHE A 133 -1.62 -20.79 -33.33
N GLU A 134 -0.72 -20.73 -32.35
CA GLU A 134 0.64 -20.22 -32.59
C GLU A 134 1.45 -21.07 -33.56
N SER A 135 1.27 -22.38 -33.53
CA SER A 135 1.92 -23.29 -34.48
C SER A 135 1.54 -22.97 -35.93
N GLY A 136 0.29 -22.52 -36.16
CA GLY A 136 -0.22 -22.14 -37.48
C GLY A 136 0.34 -20.82 -38.01
N LEU A 137 0.89 -19.94 -37.15
CA LEU A 137 1.45 -18.65 -37.59
C LEU A 137 2.67 -18.80 -38.51
N ARG A 138 3.34 -19.96 -38.53
CA ARG A 138 4.41 -20.26 -39.49
C ARG A 138 3.89 -20.36 -40.93
N LEU A 139 2.64 -20.82 -41.06
CA LEU A 139 1.98 -20.98 -42.37
C LEU A 139 1.19 -19.74 -42.76
N ARG A 140 0.82 -18.94 -41.77
CA ARG A 140 0.08 -17.69 -41.94
C ARG A 140 0.74 -16.57 -41.15
N PRO A 141 1.81 -15.95 -41.71
CA PRO A 141 2.51 -14.86 -41.04
C PRO A 141 1.60 -13.67 -40.81
N VAL A 142 1.85 -12.93 -39.72
CA VAL A 142 1.16 -11.68 -39.38
C VAL A 142 2.13 -10.52 -39.52
N ARG A 143 1.61 -9.33 -39.90
CA ARG A 143 2.41 -8.14 -40.18
C ARG A 143 2.75 -7.36 -38.90
N ASP A 144 1.79 -7.27 -38.01
CA ASP A 144 1.89 -6.46 -36.81
C ASP A 144 1.13 -7.09 -35.63
N LEU A 145 1.22 -6.46 -34.45
CA LEU A 145 0.56 -6.90 -33.24
C LEU A 145 -0.98 -6.84 -33.34
N ALA A 146 -1.52 -5.84 -34.06
CA ALA A 146 -2.96 -5.69 -34.23
C ALA A 146 -3.53 -6.86 -35.05
N GLU A 147 -2.87 -7.24 -36.15
CA GLU A 147 -3.25 -8.41 -36.94
C GLU A 147 -3.11 -9.71 -36.14
N LEU A 148 -2.04 -9.84 -35.31
CA LEU A 148 -1.89 -11.01 -34.42
C LEU A 148 -3.07 -11.12 -33.46
N ASN A 149 -3.44 -10.03 -32.81
CA ASN A 149 -4.57 -10.00 -31.88
C ASN A 149 -5.92 -10.27 -32.59
N ALA A 150 -6.12 -9.71 -33.77
CA ALA A 150 -7.32 -9.99 -34.57
C ALA A 150 -7.43 -11.49 -34.93
N GLN A 151 -6.32 -12.12 -35.34
CA GLN A 151 -6.31 -13.55 -35.62
C GLN A 151 -6.47 -14.42 -34.37
N ALA A 152 -5.87 -14.01 -33.25
CA ALA A 152 -6.02 -14.70 -31.96
C ALA A 152 -7.47 -14.66 -31.46
N LEU A 153 -8.12 -13.49 -31.53
CA LEU A 153 -9.52 -13.33 -31.15
C LEU A 153 -10.45 -14.17 -32.06
N ARG A 154 -10.19 -14.17 -33.36
CA ARG A 154 -10.94 -15.00 -34.32
C ARG A 154 -10.77 -16.49 -34.04
N TRP A 155 -9.54 -16.93 -33.73
CA TRP A 155 -9.29 -18.30 -33.32
C TRP A 155 -9.99 -18.64 -31.99
N ALA A 156 -9.90 -17.78 -30.99
CA ALA A 156 -10.55 -18.00 -29.69
C ALA A 156 -12.07 -18.13 -29.82
N ARG A 157 -12.71 -17.28 -30.60
CA ARG A 157 -14.16 -17.36 -30.91
C ARG A 157 -14.51 -18.69 -31.55
N TRP A 158 -13.78 -19.07 -32.60
CA TRP A 158 -13.99 -20.34 -33.27
C TRP A 158 -13.79 -21.52 -32.32
N PHE A 159 -12.72 -21.51 -31.54
CA PHE A 159 -12.39 -22.59 -30.60
C PHE A 159 -13.46 -22.73 -29.51
N ASN A 160 -13.87 -21.63 -28.91
CA ASN A 160 -14.88 -21.61 -27.87
C ASN A 160 -16.28 -22.05 -28.39
N ALA A 161 -16.58 -21.71 -29.62
CA ALA A 161 -17.87 -22.07 -30.25
C ALA A 161 -17.95 -23.53 -30.75
N ASN A 162 -16.82 -24.13 -31.18
CA ASN A 162 -16.87 -25.40 -31.90
C ASN A 162 -16.21 -26.57 -31.15
N LYS A 163 -15.26 -26.30 -30.22
CA LYS A 163 -14.55 -27.40 -29.54
C LYS A 163 -15.27 -27.79 -28.26
N VAL A 164 -15.77 -29.01 -28.24
CA VAL A 164 -16.42 -29.62 -27.07
C VAL A 164 -15.38 -29.81 -25.96
N HIS A 165 -15.72 -29.44 -24.76
CA HIS A 165 -14.87 -29.60 -23.58
C HIS A 165 -15.18 -30.92 -22.88
N SER A 166 -14.12 -31.72 -22.58
CA SER A 166 -14.28 -33.06 -22.02
C SER A 166 -14.98 -33.12 -20.66
N ARG A 167 -14.82 -32.05 -19.82
CA ARG A 167 -15.41 -31.99 -18.48
C ARG A 167 -16.95 -31.90 -18.47
N HIS A 168 -17.54 -31.11 -19.38
CA HIS A 168 -18.97 -30.82 -19.35
C HIS A 168 -19.69 -31.23 -20.63
N GLY A 169 -19.00 -31.75 -21.62
CA GLY A 169 -19.63 -32.31 -22.86
C GLY A 169 -20.28 -31.27 -23.77
N LYS A 170 -20.08 -29.98 -23.53
CA LYS A 170 -20.64 -28.86 -24.31
C LYS A 170 -19.49 -28.05 -24.93
N THR A 171 -19.84 -27.18 -25.88
CA THR A 171 -18.90 -26.14 -26.29
C THR A 171 -18.68 -25.13 -25.12
N ARG A 172 -17.60 -24.37 -25.17
CA ARG A 172 -17.31 -23.37 -24.10
C ARG A 172 -18.35 -22.27 -24.09
N TYR A 173 -18.84 -21.86 -25.26
CA TYR A 173 -19.88 -20.84 -25.35
C TYR A 173 -21.25 -21.39 -24.91
N ASP A 174 -21.63 -22.61 -25.23
CA ASP A 174 -22.87 -23.19 -24.71
C ASP A 174 -22.85 -23.30 -23.17
N ALA A 175 -21.70 -23.63 -22.61
CA ALA A 175 -21.52 -23.62 -21.16
C ALA A 175 -21.56 -22.21 -20.59
N TRP A 176 -20.94 -21.22 -21.26
CA TRP A 176 -20.96 -19.81 -20.83
C TRP A 176 -22.37 -19.22 -20.87
N LEU A 177 -23.14 -19.50 -21.90
CA LEU A 177 -24.51 -18.99 -22.10
C LEU A 177 -25.52 -19.47 -21.04
N SER A 178 -25.14 -20.41 -20.18
CA SER A 178 -25.94 -20.78 -19.01
C SER A 178 -25.84 -19.78 -17.84
N ILE A 179 -25.02 -18.72 -17.97
CA ILE A 179 -24.94 -17.65 -16.98
C ILE A 179 -26.27 -16.92 -16.83
N THR A 180 -26.68 -16.63 -15.58
CA THR A 180 -27.90 -15.86 -15.32
C THR A 180 -27.64 -14.36 -15.35
N ALA A 181 -28.69 -13.55 -15.45
CA ALA A 181 -28.57 -12.08 -15.43
C ALA A 181 -27.93 -11.56 -14.13
N GLU A 182 -28.22 -12.21 -13.01
CA GLU A 182 -27.67 -11.84 -11.70
C GLU A 182 -26.17 -12.17 -11.58
N GLN A 183 -25.71 -13.16 -12.34
CA GLN A 183 -24.29 -13.55 -12.36
C GLN A 183 -23.46 -12.70 -13.32
N LEU A 184 -24.09 -12.11 -14.34
CA LEU A 184 -23.41 -11.31 -15.34
C LEU A 184 -23.32 -9.84 -14.91
N ARG A 185 -22.15 -9.44 -14.45
CA ARG A 185 -21.84 -8.02 -14.19
C ARG A 185 -21.28 -7.38 -15.45
N VAL A 186 -22.03 -6.47 -16.05
CA VAL A 186 -21.59 -5.76 -17.26
C VAL A 186 -20.46 -4.79 -16.91
N ALA A 187 -19.39 -4.82 -17.69
CA ALA A 187 -18.25 -3.92 -17.49
C ALA A 187 -18.63 -2.46 -17.81
N PRO A 188 -18.10 -1.48 -17.05
CA PRO A 188 -18.15 -0.08 -17.48
C PRO A 188 -17.46 0.11 -18.84
N PRO A 189 -17.73 1.22 -19.55
CA PRO A 189 -17.00 1.57 -20.78
C PRO A 189 -15.48 1.55 -20.58
N VAL A 190 -14.74 1.34 -21.67
CA VAL A 190 -13.26 1.23 -21.63
C VAL A 190 -12.64 2.47 -21.01
N GLU A 191 -13.14 3.65 -21.34
CA GLU A 191 -12.66 4.95 -20.85
C GLU A 191 -12.80 5.04 -19.31
N VAL A 192 -13.93 4.55 -18.79
CA VAL A 192 -14.15 4.49 -17.33
C VAL A 192 -13.19 3.50 -16.67
N CYS A 193 -13.02 2.32 -17.26
CA CYS A 193 -12.05 1.33 -16.75
C CYS A 193 -10.62 1.90 -16.75
N GLN A 194 -10.25 2.63 -17.82
CA GLN A 194 -8.95 3.30 -17.93
C GLN A 194 -8.80 4.42 -16.89
N ALA A 195 -9.84 5.20 -16.63
CA ALA A 195 -9.84 6.22 -15.59
C ALA A 195 -9.67 5.64 -14.18
N LEU A 196 -10.11 4.41 -13.94
CA LEU A 196 -9.93 3.70 -12.67
C LEU A 196 -8.51 3.14 -12.48
N LEU A 197 -7.67 3.15 -13.51
CA LEU A 197 -6.29 2.66 -13.43
C LEU A 197 -5.41 3.69 -12.74
N THR A 198 -4.98 3.40 -11.53
CA THR A 198 -4.03 4.24 -10.80
C THR A 198 -2.99 3.37 -10.10
N GLU A 199 -1.79 3.91 -10.00
CA GLU A 199 -0.73 3.31 -9.19
C GLU A 199 -1.09 3.30 -7.71
N THR A 200 -0.25 2.68 -6.87
CA THR A 200 -0.43 2.77 -5.40
C THR A 200 -0.25 4.23 -4.97
N PRO A 201 -1.22 4.81 -4.24
CA PRO A 201 -1.11 6.19 -3.78
C PRO A 201 0.07 6.37 -2.83
N GLU A 202 0.77 7.49 -2.98
CA GLU A 202 1.83 7.91 -2.07
C GLU A 202 1.45 9.20 -1.36
N THR A 203 1.81 9.33 -0.10
CA THR A 203 1.54 10.54 0.67
C THR A 203 2.52 11.65 0.29
N ARG A 204 2.00 12.82 -0.08
CA ARG A 204 2.77 14.03 -0.41
C ARG A 204 2.23 15.23 0.38
N LYS A 205 3.14 16.15 0.72
CA LYS A 205 2.81 17.37 1.45
C LYS A 205 2.49 18.49 0.47
N VAL A 206 1.42 19.24 0.74
CA VAL A 206 1.05 20.43 -0.03
C VAL A 206 2.02 21.58 0.29
N SER A 207 2.55 22.21 -0.75
CA SER A 207 3.44 23.37 -0.65
C SER A 207 2.68 24.65 -0.30
N ASP A 208 3.42 25.71 0.02
CA ASP A 208 2.86 27.04 0.27
C ASP A 208 2.17 27.66 -0.97
N PHE A 209 2.43 27.12 -2.15
CA PHE A 209 1.83 27.52 -3.43
C PHE A 209 0.62 26.65 -3.83
N LEU A 210 0.11 25.81 -2.94
CA LEU A 210 -0.95 24.84 -3.21
C LEU A 210 -0.59 23.92 -4.40
N THR A 211 0.64 23.41 -4.37
CA THR A 211 1.14 22.41 -5.30
C THR A 211 1.69 21.21 -4.56
N VAL A 212 1.76 20.08 -5.25
CA VAL A 212 2.40 18.87 -4.74
C VAL A 212 3.46 18.36 -5.71
N SER A 213 4.61 17.96 -5.20
CA SER A 213 5.67 17.34 -6.00
C SER A 213 5.52 15.82 -5.95
N TYR A 214 5.38 15.19 -7.12
CA TYR A 214 5.26 13.75 -7.25
C TYR A 214 5.99 13.24 -8.50
N LYS A 215 6.86 12.24 -8.32
CA LYS A 215 7.69 11.64 -9.40
C LYS A 215 8.44 12.68 -10.25
N GLY A 216 9.02 13.69 -9.60
CA GLY A 216 9.79 14.73 -10.27
C GLY A 216 8.97 15.76 -11.05
N ARG A 217 7.63 15.74 -10.93
CA ARG A 217 6.71 16.72 -11.51
C ARG A 217 5.99 17.47 -10.41
N GLU A 218 5.47 18.64 -10.75
CA GLU A 218 4.68 19.48 -9.85
C GLU A 218 3.24 19.56 -10.34
N PHE A 219 2.27 19.34 -9.43
CA PHE A 219 0.85 19.34 -9.75
C PHE A 219 0.11 20.36 -8.90
N ASP A 220 -0.89 21.01 -9.47
CA ASP A 220 -1.70 22.04 -8.84
C ASP A 220 -2.91 21.43 -8.11
N VAL A 221 -3.00 21.67 -6.80
CA VAL A 221 -4.09 21.12 -5.97
C VAL A 221 -5.15 22.16 -5.60
N ARG A 222 -5.10 23.38 -6.17
CA ARG A 222 -6.10 24.43 -5.88
C ARG A 222 -7.54 24.03 -6.22
N GLY A 223 -7.72 23.13 -7.17
CA GLY A 223 -9.03 22.61 -7.57
C GLY A 223 -9.60 21.52 -6.64
N VAL A 224 -8.82 21.02 -5.69
CA VAL A 224 -9.28 19.97 -4.76
C VAL A 224 -9.99 20.63 -3.57
N PRO A 225 -11.21 20.19 -3.22
CA PRO A 225 -11.95 20.78 -2.11
C PRO A 225 -11.20 20.67 -0.77
N ASN A 226 -11.29 21.73 0.03
CA ASN A 226 -10.79 21.79 1.40
C ASN A 226 -9.28 21.59 1.61
N VAL A 227 -8.47 21.61 0.55
CA VAL A 227 -7.02 21.44 0.65
C VAL A 227 -6.36 22.66 1.29
N MET A 228 -5.45 22.40 2.23
CA MET A 228 -4.68 23.42 2.96
C MET A 228 -3.18 23.27 2.75
N VAL A 229 -2.46 24.39 2.87
CA VAL A 229 -0.99 24.39 2.90
C VAL A 229 -0.48 23.51 4.03
N GLY A 230 0.50 22.67 3.73
CA GLY A 230 1.11 21.76 4.71
C GLY A 230 0.36 20.45 4.91
N GLU A 231 -0.82 20.31 4.36
CA GLU A 231 -1.62 19.07 4.41
C GLU A 231 -0.94 17.91 3.69
N LYS A 232 -1.25 16.69 4.09
CA LYS A 232 -0.76 15.47 3.47
C LYS A 232 -1.86 14.84 2.63
N LEU A 233 -1.65 14.83 1.31
CA LEU A 233 -2.57 14.22 0.36
C LEU A 233 -2.03 12.89 -0.17
N HIS A 234 -2.93 11.97 -0.47
CA HIS A 234 -2.61 10.71 -1.16
C HIS A 234 -2.66 10.94 -2.67
N ILE A 235 -1.49 10.93 -3.31
CA ILE A 235 -1.34 11.23 -4.73
C ILE A 235 -1.02 9.96 -5.50
N THR A 236 -1.67 9.80 -6.65
CA THR A 236 -1.43 8.69 -7.57
C THR A 236 -1.39 9.18 -9.02
N LEU A 237 -0.77 8.38 -9.90
CA LEU A 237 -0.78 8.63 -11.35
C LEU A 237 -1.64 7.59 -12.06
N ASN A 238 -2.29 8.04 -13.12
CA ASN A 238 -2.85 7.17 -14.14
C ASN A 238 -1.86 7.13 -15.32
N PRO A 239 -1.34 5.96 -15.71
CA PRO A 239 -0.36 5.84 -16.80
C PRO A 239 -0.85 6.34 -18.16
N TRP A 240 -2.16 6.42 -18.36
CA TRP A 240 -2.78 6.91 -19.60
C TRP A 240 -3.05 8.42 -19.61
N VAL A 241 -2.85 9.09 -18.45
CA VAL A 241 -3.03 10.55 -18.30
C VAL A 241 -1.70 11.15 -17.91
N LEU A 242 -0.98 11.71 -18.88
CA LEU A 242 0.40 12.17 -18.70
C LEU A 242 0.50 13.60 -18.13
N ASP A 243 -0.56 14.38 -18.26
CA ASP A 243 -0.64 15.81 -17.92
C ASP A 243 -1.39 16.08 -16.60
N ALA A 244 -1.80 15.03 -15.90
CA ALA A 244 -2.48 15.15 -14.61
C ALA A 244 -2.05 14.02 -13.64
N ALA A 245 -2.19 14.29 -12.35
CA ALA A 245 -2.19 13.30 -11.29
C ALA A 245 -3.58 13.26 -10.63
N MET A 246 -3.77 12.37 -9.69
CA MET A 246 -5.03 12.23 -8.96
C MET A 246 -4.78 12.28 -7.46
N VAL A 247 -5.58 13.06 -6.74
CA VAL A 247 -5.71 12.98 -5.29
C VAL A 247 -6.74 11.92 -4.97
N VAL A 248 -6.39 10.99 -4.11
CA VAL A 248 -7.30 9.96 -3.58
C VAL A 248 -7.87 10.47 -2.26
N ASP A 249 -9.15 10.72 -2.24
CA ASP A 249 -9.90 11.17 -1.08
C ASP A 249 -11.02 10.19 -0.75
N THR A 250 -11.71 10.40 0.36
CA THR A 250 -12.83 9.56 0.79
C THR A 250 -14.01 10.46 1.12
N ASP A 251 -15.17 10.17 0.53
CA ASP A 251 -16.40 10.90 0.83
C ASP A 251 -16.97 10.57 2.22
N ALA A 252 -18.04 11.26 2.59
CA ALA A 252 -18.71 11.07 3.88
C ALA A 252 -19.28 9.64 4.07
N ASP A 253 -19.56 8.94 2.97
CA ASP A 253 -20.08 7.58 2.96
C ASP A 253 -18.97 6.51 2.96
N GLY A 254 -17.71 6.92 2.94
CA GLY A 254 -16.54 6.04 2.92
C GLY A 254 -16.15 5.55 1.54
N ASN A 255 -16.72 6.12 0.46
CA ASN A 255 -16.33 5.78 -0.90
C ASN A 255 -15.09 6.56 -1.33
N GLU A 256 -14.24 5.93 -2.14
CA GLU A 256 -13.07 6.57 -2.71
C GLU A 256 -13.47 7.58 -3.80
N VAL A 257 -12.98 8.81 -3.67
CA VAL A 257 -13.15 9.89 -4.65
C VAL A 257 -11.81 10.25 -5.25
N LEU A 258 -11.74 10.36 -6.57
CA LEU A 258 -10.54 10.74 -7.31
C LEU A 258 -10.68 12.16 -7.85
N HIS A 259 -9.84 13.07 -7.35
CA HIS A 259 -9.76 14.44 -7.87
C HIS A 259 -8.60 14.56 -8.83
N SER A 260 -8.87 14.91 -10.08
CA SER A 260 -7.83 15.18 -11.08
C SER A 260 -7.14 16.50 -10.79
N ILE A 261 -5.81 16.48 -10.71
CA ILE A 261 -4.96 17.66 -10.49
C ILE A 261 -4.02 17.87 -11.67
N PRO A 262 -4.05 19.01 -12.32
CA PRO A 262 -3.26 19.27 -13.52
C PRO A 262 -1.77 19.44 -13.21
N LEU A 263 -0.94 19.11 -14.19
CA LEU A 263 0.49 19.39 -14.17
C LEU A 263 0.73 20.90 -14.19
N VAL A 264 1.63 21.39 -13.35
CA VAL A 264 2.09 22.79 -13.42
C VAL A 264 2.98 22.96 -14.63
N VAL A 265 2.52 23.76 -15.60
CA VAL A 265 3.28 24.09 -16.80
C VAL A 265 4.10 25.36 -16.54
N ARG A 266 5.38 25.31 -16.90
CA ARG A 266 6.29 26.46 -16.83
C ARG A 266 6.77 26.82 -18.23
N ASP A 267 7.00 28.10 -18.44
CA ASP A 267 7.60 28.63 -19.68
C ASP A 267 9.13 28.39 -19.70
N ASP A 268 9.78 28.76 -20.78
CA ASP A 268 11.22 28.61 -20.99
C ASP A 268 12.06 29.40 -19.96
N ALA A 269 11.48 30.43 -19.34
CA ALA A 269 12.08 31.22 -18.26
C ALA A 269 11.83 30.64 -16.86
N GLY A 270 11.05 29.55 -16.75
CA GLY A 270 10.73 28.88 -15.51
C GLY A 270 9.51 29.45 -14.77
N PHE A 271 8.83 30.45 -15.34
CA PHE A 271 7.61 30.98 -14.75
C PHE A 271 6.41 30.06 -15.03
N ARG A 272 5.47 30.02 -14.10
CA ARG A 272 4.20 29.30 -14.33
C ARG A 272 3.40 30.02 -15.44
N VAL A 273 2.93 29.27 -16.40
CA VAL A 273 2.11 29.80 -17.51
C VAL A 273 0.78 30.37 -17.00
N ASP A 274 0.24 29.80 -15.92
CA ASP A 274 -0.97 30.26 -15.21
C ASP A 274 -0.66 31.26 -14.08
N GLY A 275 0.58 31.74 -14.00
CA GLY A 275 1.04 32.72 -13.00
C GLY A 275 0.52 34.13 -13.29
N ASN A 276 0.45 34.96 -12.24
CA ASN A 276 0.09 36.36 -12.39
C ASN A 276 1.17 37.10 -13.19
N VAL A 277 0.78 37.86 -14.18
CA VAL A 277 1.68 38.69 -14.98
C VAL A 277 2.02 39.95 -14.18
N ILE A 278 3.32 40.25 -14.03
CA ILE A 278 3.76 41.48 -13.38
C ILE A 278 3.31 42.68 -14.23
N GLY A 279 2.55 43.58 -13.62
CA GLY A 279 2.01 44.79 -14.26
C GLY A 279 0.56 44.68 -14.68
N GLU A 280 -0.09 43.53 -14.61
CA GLU A 280 -1.53 43.41 -14.69
C GLU A 280 -2.19 43.60 -13.31
N ASP A 281 -3.44 44.07 -13.31
CA ASP A 281 -4.21 44.19 -12.05
C ASP A 281 -4.33 42.82 -11.40
N TRP A 282 -3.63 42.67 -10.28
CA TRP A 282 -3.71 41.41 -9.49
C TRP A 282 -5.11 41.24 -8.92
N LYS A 283 -5.83 40.25 -9.40
CA LYS A 283 -7.07 39.80 -8.80
C LYS A 283 -6.74 38.63 -7.85
N ARG A 284 -7.06 38.82 -6.58
CA ARG A 284 -6.97 37.73 -5.63
C ARG A 284 -7.73 36.50 -6.18
N PRO A 285 -7.17 35.29 -6.11
CA PRO A 285 -7.91 34.08 -6.46
C PRO A 285 -9.24 34.01 -5.72
N ALA A 286 -10.25 33.38 -6.32
CA ALA A 286 -11.50 33.12 -5.64
C ALA A 286 -11.24 32.37 -4.32
N ASP A 287 -11.97 32.73 -3.28
CA ASP A 287 -11.86 32.05 -2.01
C ASP A 287 -12.16 30.55 -2.18
N THR A 288 -11.40 29.72 -1.52
CA THR A 288 -11.74 28.30 -1.37
C THR A 288 -13.06 28.15 -0.64
N GLN A 289 -13.75 27.02 -0.78
CA GLN A 289 -15.01 26.76 -0.05
C GLN A 289 -14.84 26.94 1.46
N LEU A 290 -13.67 26.51 1.99
CA LEU A 290 -13.36 26.67 3.42
C LEU A 290 -13.21 28.15 3.81
N GLU A 291 -12.53 28.95 3.00
CA GLU A 291 -12.37 30.38 3.25
C GLU A 291 -13.73 31.13 3.13
N ALA A 292 -14.55 30.77 2.15
CA ALA A 292 -15.89 31.30 2.00
C ALA A 292 -16.75 30.99 3.21
N ASN A 293 -16.77 29.72 3.64
CA ASN A 293 -17.50 29.30 4.84
C ASN A 293 -16.98 29.98 6.09
N ARG A 294 -15.68 30.14 6.26
CA ARG A 294 -15.09 30.87 7.39
C ARG A 294 -15.51 32.34 7.42
N LYS A 295 -15.46 33.01 6.29
CA LYS A 295 -15.93 34.40 6.19
C LYS A 295 -17.40 34.55 6.48
N GLU A 296 -18.23 33.60 6.06
CA GLU A 296 -19.65 33.57 6.37
C GLU A 296 -19.90 33.42 7.87
N VAL A 297 -19.23 32.48 8.52
CA VAL A 297 -19.26 32.26 9.97
C VAL A 297 -18.78 33.51 10.71
N ASP A 298 -17.69 34.13 10.27
CA ASP A 298 -17.18 35.37 10.88
C ASP A 298 -18.17 36.51 10.74
N ARG A 299 -18.79 36.72 9.57
CA ARG A 299 -19.84 37.72 9.37
C ARG A 299 -21.05 37.48 10.29
N PHE A 300 -21.49 36.24 10.38
CA PHE A 300 -22.58 35.87 11.30
C PHE A 300 -22.20 36.09 12.77
N ALA A 301 -20.98 35.70 13.18
CA ALA A 301 -20.53 35.86 14.55
C ALA A 301 -20.43 37.33 15.01
N TYR A 302 -20.07 38.22 14.09
CA TYR A 302 -19.95 39.67 14.38
C TYR A 302 -21.16 40.49 13.95
N ASP A 303 -22.23 39.85 13.46
CA ASP A 303 -23.42 40.54 12.94
C ASP A 303 -23.01 41.63 11.92
N ALA A 304 -22.22 41.23 10.93
CA ALA A 304 -21.63 42.07 9.89
C ALA A 304 -22.10 41.65 8.50
N THR A 305 -22.21 42.58 7.59
CA THR A 305 -22.57 42.31 6.19
C THR A 305 -21.35 42.14 5.29
N THR A 306 -20.24 42.74 5.68
CA THR A 306 -18.99 42.74 4.91
C THR A 306 -17.79 42.28 5.73
N ASP A 307 -16.77 41.74 5.08
CA ASP A 307 -15.53 41.34 5.73
C ASP A 307 -14.79 42.53 6.36
N ALA A 308 -14.90 43.71 5.74
CA ALA A 308 -14.35 44.96 6.29
C ALA A 308 -14.97 45.35 7.62
N GLU A 309 -16.32 45.15 7.78
CA GLU A 309 -17.00 45.37 9.04
C GLU A 309 -16.58 44.37 10.13
N VAL A 310 -16.33 43.10 9.73
CA VAL A 310 -15.78 42.07 10.64
C VAL A 310 -14.43 42.53 11.17
N ASP A 311 -13.55 42.98 10.30
CA ASP A 311 -12.21 43.45 10.67
C ASP A 311 -12.27 44.73 11.58
N ALA A 312 -13.16 45.62 11.28
CA ALA A 312 -13.40 46.81 12.11
C ALA A 312 -13.89 46.42 13.53
N LYS A 313 -14.84 45.48 13.62
CA LYS A 313 -15.37 44.99 14.90
C LYS A 313 -14.31 44.22 15.67
N ARG A 314 -13.45 43.42 14.99
CA ARG A 314 -12.30 42.72 15.61
C ARG A 314 -11.26 43.72 16.16
N LYS A 315 -10.94 44.77 15.40
CA LYS A 315 -10.04 45.84 15.87
C LYS A 315 -10.61 46.57 17.08
N ALA A 316 -11.93 46.78 17.12
CA ALA A 316 -12.65 47.35 18.24
C ALA A 316 -12.82 46.37 19.42
N LYS A 317 -12.28 45.16 19.34
CA LYS A 317 -12.43 44.11 20.37
C LYS A 317 -13.87 43.75 20.70
N ALA A 318 -14.76 43.84 19.72
CA ALA A 318 -16.15 43.43 19.90
C ALA A 318 -16.24 41.92 20.18
N VAL A 319 -17.10 41.56 21.11
CA VAL A 319 -17.31 40.15 21.50
C VAL A 319 -18.18 39.47 20.45
N PRO A 320 -17.74 38.35 19.86
CA PRO A 320 -18.54 37.59 18.89
C PRO A 320 -19.92 37.22 19.48
N PHE A 321 -20.92 37.08 18.61
CA PHE A 321 -22.31 36.77 18.97
C PHE A 321 -22.94 37.77 19.97
N GLY A 322 -22.38 39.00 20.03
CA GLY A 322 -22.84 40.03 20.97
C GLY A 322 -22.76 39.61 22.44
N GLY A 323 -21.83 38.74 22.78
CA GLY A 323 -21.66 38.21 24.13
C GLY A 323 -22.75 37.22 24.57
N ARG A 324 -23.64 36.78 23.68
CA ARG A 324 -24.72 35.82 24.01
C ARG A 324 -24.22 34.40 24.26
N ILE A 325 -23.05 34.05 23.74
CA ILE A 325 -22.45 32.75 23.94
C ILE A 325 -21.41 32.86 25.05
N ASP A 326 -21.74 32.34 26.19
CA ASP A 326 -20.84 32.20 27.32
C ASP A 326 -20.44 30.72 27.42
N PRO A 327 -19.20 30.34 27.06
CA PRO A 327 -18.76 28.97 27.16
C PRO A 327 -18.67 28.45 28.60
N GLY A 328 -18.58 29.37 29.59
CA GLY A 328 -18.59 29.06 31.02
C GLY A 328 -19.99 28.81 31.60
N LYS A 329 -21.05 29.28 30.94
CA LYS A 329 -22.42 29.23 31.47
C LYS A 329 -22.86 27.82 31.91
N VAL A 330 -22.52 26.82 31.17
CA VAL A 330 -22.87 25.42 31.51
C VAL A 330 -22.07 24.94 32.72
N ILE A 331 -20.84 25.43 32.86
CA ILE A 331 -19.99 25.11 34.02
C ILE A 331 -20.52 25.83 35.25
N ASP A 332 -20.81 27.13 35.12
CA ASP A 332 -21.29 27.96 36.23
C ASP A 332 -22.71 27.58 36.71
N GLN A 333 -23.54 27.06 35.80
CA GLN A 333 -24.88 26.57 36.10
C GLN A 333 -24.95 25.10 36.51
N ALA A 334 -23.82 24.36 36.34
CA ALA A 334 -23.81 22.98 36.77
C ALA A 334 -23.89 22.91 38.29
N PRO A 335 -24.92 22.23 38.85
CA PRO A 335 -25.02 22.08 40.30
C PRO A 335 -23.76 21.39 40.81
N GLU A 336 -23.07 22.03 41.75
CA GLU A 336 -21.97 21.35 42.47
C GLU A 336 -22.52 20.07 43.06
N ARG A 337 -22.04 18.96 42.55
CA ARG A 337 -22.39 17.64 43.08
C ARG A 337 -21.74 17.50 44.45
N THR A 338 -22.49 17.81 45.49
CA THR A 338 -22.08 17.45 46.84
C THR A 338 -22.14 15.93 47.01
N PHE A 339 -21.01 15.32 47.06
CA PHE A 339 -20.89 13.92 47.46
C PHE A 339 -19.93 13.82 48.63
N MET A 340 -20.27 12.99 49.59
CA MET A 340 -19.32 12.66 50.66
C MET A 340 -18.17 11.88 50.02
N PRO A 341 -16.94 12.37 50.11
CA PRO A 341 -15.81 11.61 49.60
C PRO A 341 -15.74 10.28 50.34
N ARG A 342 -15.82 9.18 49.62
CA ARG A 342 -15.54 7.89 50.21
C ARG A 342 -14.09 7.92 50.73
N ARG A 343 -13.88 7.55 51.97
CA ARG A 343 -12.53 7.33 52.51
C ARG A 343 -11.88 6.26 51.64
N GLY A 344 -11.07 6.66 50.73
CA GLY A 344 -10.19 5.76 50.00
C GLY A 344 -9.01 5.39 50.87
N THR A 345 -8.42 4.23 50.61
CA THR A 345 -7.10 3.89 51.11
C THR A 345 -6.08 4.74 50.37
N GLU A 346 -5.22 5.47 51.09
CA GLU A 346 -4.10 6.13 50.45
C GLU A 346 -3.29 5.10 49.67
N LEU A 347 -3.18 5.28 48.40
CA LEU A 347 -2.31 4.48 47.59
C LEU A 347 -0.87 4.88 47.97
N ALA A 348 -0.24 4.10 48.85
CA ALA A 348 1.18 4.25 49.04
C ALA A 348 1.85 3.99 47.67
N PRO A 349 2.51 4.98 47.06
CA PRO A 349 3.20 4.73 45.80
C PRO A 349 4.21 3.64 46.04
N SER A 350 3.97 2.49 45.45
CA SER A 350 4.97 1.42 45.44
C SER A 350 6.19 1.94 44.70
N VAL A 351 7.20 2.29 45.46
CA VAL A 351 8.49 2.76 44.91
C VAL A 351 9.10 1.69 43.99
N THR A 352 8.59 0.47 44.07
CA THR A 352 8.97 -0.66 43.22
C THR A 352 8.37 -0.65 41.82
N THR A 353 7.31 0.13 41.55
CA THR A 353 6.68 0.15 40.23
C THR A 353 7.23 1.19 39.27
N THR A 354 8.04 2.14 39.74
CA THR A 354 8.63 3.22 38.93
C THR A 354 10.14 3.14 38.75
N ARG A 355 10.80 2.24 39.43
CA ARG A 355 12.17 1.87 39.12
C ARG A 355 12.14 0.48 38.52
N THR A 356 12.26 0.40 37.21
CA THR A 356 12.96 -0.74 36.59
C THR A 356 14.33 -0.74 37.26
N ALA A 357 14.49 -1.55 38.29
CA ALA A 357 15.82 -1.80 38.84
C ALA A 357 16.66 -2.20 37.62
N ALA A 358 17.69 -1.43 37.35
CA ALA A 358 18.69 -1.88 36.39
C ALA A 358 19.05 -3.31 36.79
N PRO A 359 19.16 -4.26 35.85
CA PRO A 359 19.48 -5.62 36.19
C PRO A 359 20.72 -5.59 37.11
N GLU A 360 20.58 -6.21 38.27
CA GLU A 360 21.62 -6.22 39.28
C GLU A 360 22.91 -6.73 38.62
N ARG A 361 23.97 -5.96 38.69
CA ARG A 361 25.22 -6.34 38.07
C ARG A 361 25.75 -7.58 38.77
N VAL A 362 25.93 -8.64 38.03
CA VAL A 362 26.52 -9.89 38.52
C VAL A 362 28.04 -9.80 38.24
N LEU A 363 28.81 -9.80 39.30
CA LEU A 363 30.28 -9.77 39.26
C LEU A 363 30.81 -11.17 38.97
N ASN A 364 31.67 -11.30 38.00
CA ASN A 364 32.35 -12.59 37.79
C ASN A 364 33.35 -12.87 38.95
N GLY A 365 33.79 -14.11 39.09
CA GLY A 365 34.63 -14.52 40.20
C GLY A 365 35.94 -13.71 40.39
N PHE A 366 36.47 -13.11 39.34
CA PHE A 366 37.63 -12.23 39.41
C PHE A 366 37.28 -10.81 39.87
N GLU A 367 36.18 -10.27 39.40
CA GLU A 367 35.67 -8.98 39.85
C GLU A 367 35.24 -9.01 41.31
N ALA A 368 34.53 -10.04 41.74
CA ALA A 368 34.14 -10.25 43.12
C ALA A 368 35.35 -10.40 44.03
N ALA A 369 36.39 -11.12 43.61
CA ALA A 369 37.66 -11.23 44.36
C ALA A 369 38.40 -9.90 44.42
N ALA A 370 38.38 -9.08 43.39
CA ALA A 370 39.00 -7.74 43.39
C ALA A 370 38.29 -6.79 44.37
N GLU A 371 36.95 -6.80 44.38
CA GLU A 371 36.18 -5.98 45.32
C GLU A 371 36.32 -6.45 46.78
N LEU A 372 36.34 -7.76 47.02
CA LEU A 372 36.61 -8.30 48.38
C LEU A 372 38.03 -7.94 48.89
N ARG A 373 39.05 -7.89 48.01
CA ARG A 373 40.37 -7.40 48.35
C ARG A 373 40.36 -5.90 48.70
N ARG A 374 39.62 -5.08 47.96
CA ARG A 374 39.45 -3.67 48.31
C ARG A 374 38.80 -3.46 49.66
N LYS A 375 37.93 -4.39 50.09
CA LYS A 375 37.29 -4.43 51.40
C LYS A 375 38.19 -5.01 52.48
N GLY A 376 39.45 -5.35 52.17
CA GLY A 376 40.48 -5.79 53.13
C GLY A 376 40.51 -7.30 53.37
N LEU A 377 39.88 -8.12 52.53
CA LEU A 377 39.89 -9.56 52.65
C LEU A 377 41.12 -10.16 51.92
N GLU A 378 41.97 -10.90 52.62
CA GLU A 378 43.05 -11.66 51.99
C GLU A 378 42.49 -12.88 51.24
N MET A 379 42.71 -12.92 49.95
CA MET A 379 42.21 -13.98 49.10
C MET A 379 43.09 -15.21 49.13
N THR A 380 42.59 -16.29 49.75
CA THR A 380 43.23 -17.61 49.75
C THR A 380 42.63 -18.51 48.70
N ARG A 381 43.28 -19.65 48.41
CA ARG A 381 42.75 -20.65 47.48
C ARG A 381 41.41 -21.22 47.96
N GLU A 382 41.23 -21.39 49.28
CA GLU A 382 39.99 -21.87 49.90
C GLU A 382 38.85 -20.88 49.72
N ILE A 383 39.10 -19.60 49.98
CA ILE A 383 38.11 -18.53 49.79
C ILE A 383 37.67 -18.46 48.33
N THR A 384 38.60 -18.54 47.37
CA THR A 384 38.27 -18.54 45.94
C THR A 384 37.47 -19.77 45.55
N ALA A 385 37.78 -20.92 46.09
CA ALA A 385 36.99 -22.16 45.86
C ALA A 385 35.57 -22.07 46.43
N ASN A 386 35.44 -21.51 47.65
CA ASN A 386 34.14 -21.28 48.28
C ASN A 386 33.24 -20.31 47.50
N ILE A 387 33.84 -19.18 47.02
CA ILE A 387 33.09 -18.22 46.17
C ILE A 387 32.56 -18.89 44.92
N ARG A 388 33.38 -19.68 44.24
CA ARG A 388 32.96 -20.42 43.04
C ARG A 388 31.89 -21.49 43.32
N ALA A 389 31.99 -22.14 44.47
CA ALA A 389 31.01 -23.13 44.86
C ALA A 389 29.64 -22.54 45.26
N TRP A 390 29.65 -21.39 45.90
CA TRP A 390 28.44 -20.71 46.36
C TRP A 390 27.76 -19.89 45.26
N TYR A 391 28.53 -19.35 44.29
CA TYR A 391 28.07 -18.49 43.21
C TYR A 391 28.63 -18.98 41.88
N PRO A 392 28.14 -20.09 41.34
CA PRO A 392 28.65 -20.64 40.07
C PRO A 392 28.45 -19.69 38.88
N ASP A 393 27.37 -18.89 38.91
CA ASP A 393 27.01 -17.94 37.83
C ASP A 393 27.49 -16.51 38.09
N GLY A 394 28.27 -16.29 39.17
CA GLY A 394 28.77 -14.96 39.59
C GLY A 394 28.06 -14.40 40.80
N VAL A 395 28.67 -13.41 41.46
CA VAL A 395 28.20 -12.78 42.71
C VAL A 395 27.36 -11.55 42.39
N PRO A 396 26.07 -11.48 42.74
CA PRO A 396 25.31 -10.24 42.66
C PRO A 396 25.98 -9.11 43.46
N GLU A 397 26.08 -7.92 42.86
CA GLU A 397 26.78 -6.78 43.51
C GLU A 397 26.18 -6.42 44.88
N GLY A 398 24.84 -6.57 45.02
CA GLY A 398 24.15 -6.36 46.31
C GLY A 398 24.46 -7.39 47.39
N GLU A 399 24.94 -8.58 47.03
CA GLU A 399 25.32 -9.62 47.98
C GLU A 399 26.79 -9.58 48.42
N LEU A 400 27.57 -8.67 47.84
CA LEU A 400 29.02 -8.58 48.07
C LEU A 400 29.38 -8.30 49.56
N ASP A 401 28.55 -7.51 50.24
CA ASP A 401 28.75 -7.18 51.66
C ASP A 401 28.39 -8.39 52.55
N ALA A 402 27.34 -9.10 52.23
CA ALA A 402 26.96 -10.32 52.94
C ALA A 402 28.01 -11.41 52.73
N LEU A 403 28.54 -11.55 51.52
CA LEU A 403 29.63 -12.46 51.21
C LEU A 403 30.92 -12.09 51.95
N HIS A 404 31.26 -10.80 52.00
CA HIS A 404 32.42 -10.29 52.80
C HIS A 404 32.25 -10.65 54.28
N ALA A 405 31.08 -10.37 54.89
CA ALA A 405 30.77 -10.69 56.26
C ALA A 405 30.89 -12.20 56.55
N ARG A 406 30.37 -13.01 55.62
CA ARG A 406 30.42 -14.48 55.72
C ARG A 406 31.85 -15.02 55.68
N LEU A 407 32.72 -14.43 54.91
CA LEU A 407 34.13 -14.83 54.76
C LEU A 407 35.04 -14.29 55.86
N THR A 408 34.65 -13.17 56.55
CA THR A 408 35.38 -12.59 57.66
C THR A 408 35.05 -13.18 59.03
N VAL A 409 33.88 -13.87 59.14
CA VAL A 409 33.58 -14.59 60.36
C VAL A 409 34.56 -15.76 60.51
N ARG A 410 35.64 -15.56 61.25
CA ARG A 410 36.49 -16.68 61.72
C ARG A 410 35.64 -17.61 62.52
N SER A 411 35.60 -18.89 62.16
CA SER A 411 35.02 -19.96 62.94
C SER A 411 35.82 -20.07 64.24
N GLY A 412 35.40 -19.32 65.26
CA GLY A 412 35.93 -19.40 66.60
C GLY A 412 35.10 -20.36 67.42
N LEU A 413 35.77 -21.38 67.96
CA LEU A 413 35.33 -22.33 68.96
C LEU A 413 34.42 -23.46 68.51
N ARG A 414 35.06 -24.55 68.19
CA ARG A 414 34.50 -25.89 68.34
C ARG A 414 34.47 -26.26 69.87
N VAL A 415 33.34 -26.24 70.54
CA VAL A 415 33.14 -26.86 71.81
C VAL A 415 33.23 -28.33 71.58
N VAL A 416 34.29 -28.96 72.05
CA VAL A 416 34.40 -30.40 72.19
C VAL A 416 33.59 -30.78 73.45
N ALA A 417 32.39 -31.30 73.29
CA ALA A 417 31.68 -31.97 74.39
C ALA A 417 32.49 -33.24 74.75
N GLY A 418 33.17 -33.19 75.88
CA GLY A 418 33.80 -34.36 76.49
C GLY A 418 32.71 -35.36 76.91
N GLY A 419 32.90 -36.64 76.54
CA GLY A 419 32.14 -37.70 77.01
C GLY A 419 32.49 -37.97 78.49
N ALA A 420 31.50 -38.32 79.26
CA ALA A 420 31.70 -39.00 80.53
C ALA A 420 30.59 -40.08 80.70
N SER A 421 31.06 -41.31 80.74
CA SER A 421 30.53 -42.56 81.31
C SER A 421 29.04 -42.83 81.18
#